data_bf515f9006a08d789dfcc26e19bc2aa8
#
_entry.id   bf515f9006a08d789dfcc26e19bc2aa8
#
_cell.length_a   1.000
_cell.length_b   1.000
_cell.length_c   1.000
_cell.angle_alpha   90.00
_cell.angle_beta   90.00
_cell.angle_gamma   90.00
#
_symmetry.space_group_name_H-M   'P 1'
#
loop_
_entity.id
_entity.type
_entity.pdbx_description
1 polymer ?
#
loop_
_entity_poly.entity_id
_entity_poly.type
_entity_poly.pdbx_seq_one_letter_code
_entity_poly.pdbx_strand_id
1 'polypeptide(L)'
;MNQHRYLRAYMAGIVAPTLFLLVVLAVFCIARFGLKVPAPIEQVIVFPMAIMPNVFGLWNILYVKLQPHWHTPIGLHGALLPFILAPFGFFTASSLGLVKITNGGVLYFNALYVPYGLLVFVPLIGIALYYLVWKYIVGSLNALVGLK
;
A
#
# COMPACT_ATOMS: atom_id res chain seq x y z
N MET A 1 9.83 30.22 -7.44
CA MET A 1 10.02 28.92 -8.11
C MET A 1 9.27 27.74 -7.44
N ASN A 2 8.07 27.95 -6.90
CA ASN A 2 7.31 26.88 -6.21
C ASN A 2 6.04 26.44 -6.97
N GLN A 3 5.88 26.86 -8.23
CA GLN A 3 4.80 26.36 -9.06
C GLN A 3 5.02 24.86 -9.25
N HIS A 4 4.04 24.07 -8.88
CA HIS A 4 4.01 22.61 -9.00
C HIS A 4 4.69 21.79 -7.88
N ARG A 5 5.05 22.36 -6.71
CA ARG A 5 5.62 21.57 -5.60
C ARG A 5 4.74 20.37 -5.22
N TYR A 6 3.43 20.60 -5.09
CA TYR A 6 2.48 19.55 -4.73
C TYR A 6 2.25 18.53 -5.85
N LEU A 7 2.28 18.97 -7.13
CA LEU A 7 2.20 18.05 -8.26
C LEU A 7 3.42 17.12 -8.30
N ARG A 8 4.63 17.67 -8.08
CA ARG A 8 5.86 16.86 -7.99
C ARG A 8 5.80 15.87 -6.82
N ALA A 9 5.28 16.30 -5.68
CA ALA A 9 5.08 15.41 -4.53
C ALA A 9 4.09 14.28 -4.86
N TYR A 10 2.98 14.60 -5.50
CA TYR A 10 2.02 13.61 -5.95
C TYR A 10 2.66 12.59 -6.89
N MET A 11 3.36 13.07 -7.93
CA MET A 11 4.03 12.20 -8.89
C MET A 11 5.10 11.30 -8.25
N ALA A 12 5.91 11.82 -7.33
CA ALA A 12 6.86 11.02 -6.59
C ALA A 12 6.19 9.93 -5.74
N GLY A 13 5.04 10.24 -5.13
CA GLY A 13 4.30 9.30 -4.29
C GLY A 13 3.68 8.14 -5.07
N ILE A 14 3.18 8.38 -6.28
CA ILE A 14 2.48 7.34 -7.06
C ILE A 14 3.40 6.26 -7.65
N VAL A 15 4.69 6.54 -7.83
CA VAL A 15 5.62 5.64 -8.54
C VAL A 15 5.77 4.30 -7.80
N ALA A 16 6.04 4.35 -6.50
CA ALA A 16 6.31 3.13 -5.73
C ALA A 16 5.14 2.13 -5.77
N PRO A 17 3.88 2.52 -5.43
CA PRO A 17 2.76 1.59 -5.49
C PRO A 17 2.41 1.17 -6.91
N THR A 18 2.60 2.03 -7.91
CA THR A 18 2.36 1.67 -9.31
C THR A 18 3.26 0.53 -9.76
N LEU A 19 4.57 0.62 -9.51
CA LEU A 19 5.50 -0.44 -9.85
C LEU A 19 5.22 -1.73 -9.06
N PHE A 20 4.94 -1.62 -7.76
CA PHE A 20 4.61 -2.76 -6.93
C PHE A 20 3.35 -3.50 -7.43
N LEU A 21 2.28 -2.77 -7.74
CA LEU A 21 1.03 -3.36 -8.22
C LEU A 21 1.17 -4.04 -9.58
N LEU A 22 2.07 -3.54 -10.46
CA LEU A 22 2.37 -4.23 -11.72
C LEU A 22 3.02 -5.60 -11.48
N VAL A 23 3.95 -5.70 -10.51
CA VAL A 23 4.56 -6.98 -10.11
C VAL A 23 3.51 -7.92 -9.54
N VAL A 24 2.66 -7.42 -8.63
CA VAL A 24 1.57 -8.19 -8.03
C VAL A 24 0.60 -8.68 -9.10
N LEU A 25 0.23 -7.83 -10.07
CA LEU A 25 -0.61 -8.21 -11.20
C LEU A 25 0.00 -9.36 -12.00
N ALA A 26 1.29 -9.30 -12.31
CA ALA A 26 1.98 -10.37 -13.04
C ALA A 26 1.95 -11.69 -12.25
N VAL A 27 2.21 -11.67 -10.95
CA VAL A 27 2.13 -12.86 -10.08
C VAL A 27 0.71 -13.44 -10.06
N PHE A 28 -0.32 -12.59 -9.95
CA PHE A 28 -1.71 -13.05 -9.98
C PHE A 28 -2.12 -13.62 -11.33
N CYS A 29 -1.66 -13.04 -12.43
CA CYS A 29 -1.90 -13.60 -13.77
C CYS A 29 -1.28 -15.00 -13.90
N ILE A 30 -0.05 -15.20 -13.42
CA ILE A 30 0.59 -16.52 -13.41
C ILE A 30 -0.22 -17.49 -12.53
N ALA A 31 -0.63 -17.08 -11.34
CA ALA A 31 -1.40 -17.92 -10.43
C ALA A 31 -2.75 -18.33 -11.05
N ARG A 32 -3.47 -17.40 -11.68
CA ARG A 32 -4.78 -17.66 -12.26
C ARG A 32 -4.71 -18.49 -13.55
N PHE A 33 -3.88 -18.06 -14.49
CA PHE A 33 -3.84 -18.68 -15.82
C PHE A 33 -2.86 -19.86 -15.90
N GLY A 34 -1.75 -19.81 -15.18
CA GLY A 34 -0.76 -20.89 -15.13
C GLY A 34 -1.13 -21.98 -14.13
N LEU A 35 -1.41 -21.60 -12.88
CA LEU A 35 -1.68 -22.55 -11.79
C LEU A 35 -3.19 -22.83 -11.58
N LYS A 36 -4.07 -22.18 -12.34
CA LYS A 36 -5.54 -22.31 -12.27
C LYS A 36 -6.13 -22.02 -10.87
N VAL A 37 -5.49 -21.19 -10.08
CA VAL A 37 -6.00 -20.74 -8.79
C VAL A 37 -7.19 -19.80 -9.02
N PRO A 38 -8.37 -20.03 -8.40
CA PRO A 38 -9.55 -19.19 -8.59
C PRO A 38 -9.43 -17.85 -7.83
N ALA A 39 -8.45 -17.02 -8.20
CA ALA A 39 -8.24 -15.71 -7.61
C ALA A 39 -9.09 -14.65 -8.33
N PRO A 40 -9.89 -13.85 -7.60
CA PRO A 40 -10.69 -12.76 -8.17
C PRO A 40 -9.80 -11.55 -8.48
N ILE A 41 -9.09 -11.58 -9.63
CA ILE A 41 -8.11 -10.54 -10.03
C ILE A 41 -8.74 -9.15 -10.01
N GLU A 42 -9.98 -9.03 -10.47
CA GLU A 42 -10.71 -7.76 -10.56
C GLU A 42 -10.82 -7.07 -9.18
N GLN A 43 -11.11 -7.83 -8.15
CA GLN A 43 -11.29 -7.32 -6.79
C GLN A 43 -9.97 -7.15 -6.04
N VAL A 44 -9.00 -8.01 -6.30
CA VAL A 44 -7.73 -8.05 -5.55
C VAL A 44 -6.67 -7.13 -6.14
N ILE A 45 -6.69 -6.91 -7.45
CA ILE A 45 -5.66 -6.13 -8.16
C ILE A 45 -6.21 -4.86 -8.78
N VAL A 46 -7.28 -4.95 -9.58
CA VAL A 46 -7.78 -3.81 -10.38
C VAL A 46 -8.25 -2.68 -9.47
N PHE A 47 -9.00 -3.01 -8.41
CA PHE A 47 -9.45 -2.02 -7.44
C PHE A 47 -8.28 -1.33 -6.69
N PRO A 48 -7.30 -2.07 -6.12
CA PRO A 48 -6.11 -1.47 -5.53
C PRO A 48 -5.27 -0.66 -6.52
N MET A 49 -5.17 -1.06 -7.77
CA MET A 49 -4.44 -0.28 -8.80
C MET A 49 -5.05 1.10 -9.04
N ALA A 50 -6.35 1.24 -8.90
CA ALA A 50 -7.02 2.53 -9.03
C ALA A 50 -6.83 3.42 -7.79
N ILE A 51 -6.79 2.85 -6.59
CA ILE A 51 -6.84 3.58 -5.31
C ILE A 51 -5.44 3.82 -4.74
N MET A 52 -4.60 2.78 -4.65
CA MET A 52 -3.34 2.83 -3.91
C MET A 52 -2.34 3.88 -4.41
N PRO A 53 -2.11 4.04 -5.73
CA PRO A 53 -1.22 5.10 -6.21
C PRO A 53 -1.71 6.50 -5.80
N ASN A 54 -3.03 6.74 -5.90
CA ASN A 54 -3.63 8.02 -5.53
C ASN A 54 -3.47 8.30 -4.03
N VAL A 55 -3.69 7.30 -3.18
CA VAL A 55 -3.51 7.44 -1.73
C VAL A 55 -2.05 7.77 -1.39
N PHE A 56 -1.08 7.08 -2.00
CA PHE A 56 0.34 7.38 -1.83
C PHE A 56 0.71 8.77 -2.31
N GLY A 57 0.19 9.20 -3.47
CA GLY A 57 0.39 10.54 -4.01
C GLY A 57 -0.13 11.62 -3.07
N LEU A 58 -1.37 11.47 -2.59
CA LEU A 58 -1.99 12.40 -1.63
C LEU A 58 -1.26 12.41 -0.28
N TRP A 59 -0.83 11.25 0.20
CA TRP A 59 -0.07 11.11 1.44
C TRP A 59 1.29 11.81 1.34
N ASN A 60 1.93 11.75 0.18
CA ASN A 60 3.18 12.47 -0.06
C ASN A 60 2.97 14.00 -0.18
N ILE A 61 1.87 14.46 -0.74
CA ILE A 61 1.48 15.88 -0.67
C ILE A 61 1.35 16.31 0.79
N LEU A 62 0.65 15.51 1.61
CA LEU A 62 0.47 15.78 3.03
C LEU A 62 1.82 15.87 3.76
N TYR A 63 2.75 14.95 3.49
CA TYR A 63 4.10 15.00 4.02
C TYR A 63 4.80 16.31 3.69
N VAL A 64 4.84 16.69 2.39
CA VAL A 64 5.50 17.91 1.92
C VAL A 64 4.86 19.18 2.50
N LYS A 65 3.56 19.15 2.76
CA LYS A 65 2.82 20.25 3.39
C LYS A 65 3.12 20.38 4.89
N LEU A 66 3.23 19.26 5.60
CA LEU A 66 3.43 19.21 7.05
C LEU A 66 4.90 19.35 7.45
N GLN A 67 5.83 18.93 6.60
CA GLN A 67 7.26 18.90 6.88
C GLN A 67 7.83 20.21 7.47
N PRO A 68 7.45 21.41 7.03
CA PRO A 68 7.93 22.65 7.62
C PRO A 68 7.53 22.85 9.09
N HIS A 69 6.46 22.21 9.53
CA HIS A 69 5.91 22.34 10.89
C HIS A 69 6.26 21.13 11.77
N TRP A 70 6.30 19.95 11.13
CA TRP A 70 6.46 18.67 11.82
C TRP A 70 7.72 17.96 11.35
N HIS A 71 8.84 18.24 11.73
CA HIS A 71 10.13 17.67 11.31
C HIS A 71 10.21 16.12 11.36
N THR A 72 9.09 15.45 11.03
CA THR A 72 8.96 14.00 11.03
C THR A 72 9.75 13.39 9.87
N PRO A 73 10.61 12.41 10.12
CA PRO A 73 11.29 11.68 9.06
C PRO A 73 10.29 11.03 8.10
N ILE A 74 10.55 11.08 6.80
CA ILE A 74 9.66 10.58 5.76
C ILE A 74 9.29 9.10 5.96
N GLY A 75 10.22 8.27 6.45
CA GLY A 75 9.95 6.87 6.76
C GLY A 75 8.89 6.69 7.84
N LEU A 76 8.95 7.50 8.92
CA LEU A 76 7.93 7.45 9.99
C LEU A 76 6.57 7.93 9.47
N HIS A 77 6.55 8.98 8.65
CA HIS A 77 5.32 9.45 8.02
C HIS A 77 4.68 8.35 7.16
N GLY A 78 5.49 7.62 6.38
CA GLY A 78 5.03 6.47 5.61
C GLY A 78 4.52 5.32 6.47
N ALA A 79 5.16 5.05 7.61
CA ALA A 79 4.77 4.00 8.55
C ALA A 79 3.40 4.24 9.22
N LEU A 80 2.86 5.46 9.16
CA LEU A 80 1.51 5.78 9.63
C LEU A 80 0.42 5.34 8.64
N LEU A 81 0.74 5.22 7.36
CA LEU A 81 -0.24 4.93 6.30
C LEU A 81 -0.95 3.57 6.48
N PRO A 82 -0.28 2.48 6.89
CA PRO A 82 -0.93 1.20 7.17
C PRO A 82 -2.03 1.26 8.22
N PHE A 83 -1.94 2.16 9.21
CA PHE A 83 -2.98 2.30 10.24
C PHE A 83 -4.31 2.82 9.67
N ILE A 84 -4.27 3.50 8.54
CA ILE A 84 -5.46 3.96 7.81
C ILE A 84 -5.88 2.91 6.78
N LEU A 85 -4.91 2.39 6.02
CA LEU A 85 -5.19 1.47 4.91
C LEU A 85 -5.64 0.09 5.37
N ALA A 86 -5.08 -0.45 6.47
CA ALA A 86 -5.40 -1.80 6.91
C ALA A 86 -6.85 -1.92 7.40
N PRO A 87 -7.42 -1.04 8.25
CA PRO A 87 -8.83 -1.09 8.62
C PRO A 87 -9.75 -0.91 7.41
N PHE A 88 -9.45 0.06 6.53
CA PHE A 88 -10.23 0.30 5.32
C PHE A 88 -10.19 -0.90 4.38
N GLY A 89 -9.00 -1.46 4.13
CA GLY A 89 -8.82 -2.64 3.29
C GLY A 89 -9.51 -3.88 3.87
N PHE A 90 -9.42 -4.09 5.17
CA PHE A 90 -10.09 -5.20 5.85
C PHE A 90 -11.62 -5.08 5.75
N PHE A 91 -12.16 -3.89 6.01
CA PHE A 91 -13.60 -3.64 5.89
C PHE A 91 -14.10 -3.89 4.46
N THR A 92 -13.39 -3.34 3.46
CA THR A 92 -13.72 -3.53 2.04
C THR A 92 -13.63 -5.00 1.64
N ALA A 93 -12.56 -5.70 2.00
CA ALA A 93 -12.36 -7.11 1.69
C ALA A 93 -13.42 -7.99 2.36
N SER A 94 -13.82 -7.68 3.59
CA SER A 94 -14.90 -8.38 4.30
C SER A 94 -16.26 -8.15 3.62
N SER A 95 -16.55 -6.91 3.23
CA SER A 95 -17.80 -6.56 2.53
C SER A 95 -17.92 -7.24 1.16
N LEU A 96 -16.79 -7.48 0.49
CA LEU A 96 -16.73 -8.21 -0.78
C LEU A 96 -16.68 -9.74 -0.61
N GLY A 97 -16.70 -10.25 0.64
CA GLY A 97 -16.61 -11.68 0.92
C GLY A 97 -15.25 -12.31 0.64
N LEU A 98 -14.20 -11.48 0.44
CA LEU A 98 -12.83 -11.93 0.19
C LEU A 98 -12.12 -12.40 1.47
N VAL A 99 -12.62 -11.96 2.62
CA VAL A 99 -12.10 -12.28 3.95
C VAL A 99 -13.22 -12.83 4.80
N LYS A 100 -12.99 -14.01 5.38
CA LYS A 100 -13.92 -14.65 6.33
C LYS A 100 -13.23 -14.92 7.65
N ILE A 101 -13.83 -14.43 8.73
CA ILE A 101 -13.36 -14.71 10.08
C ILE A 101 -13.84 -16.10 10.48
N THR A 102 -12.95 -16.93 11.01
CA THR A 102 -13.22 -18.27 11.51
C THR A 102 -12.79 -18.38 12.98
N ASN A 103 -13.14 -19.47 13.66
CA ASN A 103 -12.82 -19.65 15.09
C ASN A 103 -11.31 -19.68 15.42
N GLY A 104 -10.44 -19.94 14.44
CA GLY A 104 -8.99 -20.07 14.67
C GLY A 104 -8.11 -19.14 13.84
N GLY A 105 -8.71 -18.34 12.94
CA GLY A 105 -7.96 -17.49 12.01
C GLY A 105 -8.83 -16.79 10.99
N VAL A 106 -8.21 -16.32 9.93
CA VAL A 106 -8.87 -15.62 8.83
C VAL A 106 -8.61 -16.37 7.54
N LEU A 107 -9.69 -16.61 6.79
CA LEU A 107 -9.63 -17.24 5.47
C LEU A 107 -9.71 -16.15 4.40
N TYR A 108 -8.65 -16.03 3.60
CA TYR A 108 -8.54 -15.11 2.49
C TYR A 108 -8.86 -15.82 1.17
N PHE A 109 -9.71 -15.21 0.34
CA PHE A 109 -10.08 -15.68 -1.01
C PHE A 109 -10.63 -17.13 -1.06
N ASN A 110 -11.18 -17.62 0.05
CA ASN A 110 -11.57 -19.03 0.24
C ASN A 110 -10.43 -20.06 0.00
N ALA A 111 -9.17 -19.62 0.00
CA ALA A 111 -8.01 -20.45 -0.33
C ALA A 111 -6.89 -20.38 0.71
N LEU A 112 -6.60 -19.20 1.26
CA LEU A 112 -5.47 -18.99 2.18
C LEU A 112 -5.98 -18.83 3.61
N TYR A 113 -5.73 -19.83 4.44
CA TYR A 113 -6.03 -19.76 5.88
C TYR A 113 -4.83 -19.21 6.65
N VAL A 114 -5.04 -18.12 7.40
CA VAL A 114 -4.03 -17.50 8.25
C VAL A 114 -4.49 -17.57 9.71
N PRO A 115 -3.81 -18.35 10.57
CA PRO A 115 -4.14 -18.46 11.98
C PRO A 115 -3.91 -17.13 12.72
N TYR A 116 -4.68 -16.85 13.77
CA TYR A 116 -4.58 -15.59 14.54
C TYR A 116 -3.17 -15.33 15.08
N GLY A 117 -2.41 -16.38 15.45
CA GLY A 117 -1.03 -16.20 15.91
C GLY A 117 -0.09 -15.58 14.87
N LEU A 118 -0.32 -15.83 13.58
CA LEU A 118 0.45 -15.23 12.51
C LEU A 118 -0.06 -13.83 12.13
N LEU A 119 -1.35 -13.55 12.34
CA LEU A 119 -1.92 -12.24 12.01
C LEU A 119 -1.31 -11.09 12.81
N VAL A 120 -0.75 -11.36 13.99
CA VAL A 120 -0.05 -10.35 14.80
C VAL A 120 1.22 -9.83 14.09
N PHE A 121 1.89 -10.67 13.33
CA PHE A 121 3.13 -10.30 12.62
C PHE A 121 2.87 -9.53 11.32
N VAL A 122 1.70 -9.72 10.70
CA VAL A 122 1.36 -9.06 9.42
C VAL A 122 1.41 -7.53 9.52
N PRO A 123 0.76 -6.87 10.50
CA PRO A 123 0.85 -5.41 10.63
C PRO A 123 2.26 -4.93 10.95
N LEU A 124 3.04 -5.67 11.76
CA LEU A 124 4.41 -5.29 12.10
C LEU A 124 5.31 -5.31 10.86
N ILE A 125 5.22 -6.36 10.06
CA ILE A 125 5.94 -6.47 8.78
C ILE A 125 5.46 -5.35 7.83
N GLY A 126 4.16 -5.12 7.74
CA GLY A 126 3.58 -4.06 6.93
C GLY A 126 4.12 -2.67 7.29
N ILE A 127 4.12 -2.32 8.58
CA ILE A 127 4.66 -1.04 9.08
C ILE A 127 6.15 -0.90 8.73
N ALA A 128 6.94 -1.96 8.94
CA ALA A 128 8.36 -1.96 8.60
C ALA A 128 8.61 -1.78 7.10
N LEU A 129 7.86 -2.48 6.24
CA LEU A 129 7.93 -2.35 4.79
C LEU A 129 7.55 -0.94 4.33
N TYR A 130 6.46 -0.37 4.85
CA TYR A 130 6.06 1.00 4.54
C TYR A 130 7.14 2.00 4.97
N TYR A 131 7.71 1.84 6.18
CA TYR A 131 8.83 2.66 6.62
C TYR A 131 9.99 2.64 5.61
N LEU A 132 10.41 1.44 5.16
CA LEU A 132 11.52 1.26 4.24
C LEU A 132 11.20 1.83 2.84
N VAL A 133 10.02 1.54 2.31
CA VAL A 133 9.57 2.07 1.00
C VAL A 133 9.56 3.60 1.03
N TRP A 134 9.02 4.19 2.09
CA TRP A 134 8.95 5.65 2.20
C TRP A 134 10.32 6.26 2.42
N LYS A 135 11.16 5.68 3.26
CA LYS A 135 12.51 6.18 3.52
C LYS A 135 13.41 6.12 2.29
N TYR A 136 13.43 4.99 1.60
CA TYR A 136 14.41 4.75 0.54
C TYR A 136 13.86 5.04 -0.87
N ILE A 137 12.62 4.70 -1.16
CA ILE A 137 12.05 4.88 -2.50
C ILE A 137 11.41 6.26 -2.63
N VAL A 138 10.36 6.55 -1.84
CA VAL A 138 9.65 7.83 -1.94
C VAL A 138 10.57 9.00 -1.57
N GLY A 139 11.43 8.82 -0.54
CA GLY A 139 12.42 9.82 -0.16
C GLY A 139 13.42 10.15 -1.25
N SER A 140 13.93 9.14 -1.96
CA SER A 140 14.82 9.33 -3.11
C SER A 140 14.09 10.01 -4.26
N LEU A 141 12.86 9.60 -4.56
CA LEU A 141 12.05 10.24 -5.60
C LEU A 141 11.75 11.70 -5.27
N ASN A 142 11.42 12.01 -4.01
CA ASN A 142 11.24 13.39 -3.56
C ASN A 142 12.53 14.21 -3.75
N ALA A 143 13.68 13.64 -3.44
CA ALA A 143 14.98 14.31 -3.66
C ALA A 143 15.24 14.55 -5.14
N LEU A 144 14.98 13.58 -6.02
CA LEU A 144 15.14 13.69 -7.47
C LEU A 144 14.26 14.79 -8.08
N VAL A 145 13.05 14.99 -7.56
CA VAL A 145 12.16 16.06 -8.03
C VAL A 145 12.35 17.39 -7.26
N GLY A 146 13.39 17.50 -6.45
CA GLY A 146 13.75 18.75 -5.75
C GLY A 146 12.84 19.11 -4.58
N LEU A 147 12.29 18.12 -3.89
CA LEU A 147 11.48 18.27 -2.69
C LEU A 147 12.31 17.91 -1.44
N LYS A 148 13.28 18.75 -1.12
CA LYS A 148 14.05 18.68 0.13
C LYS A 148 13.46 19.64 1.15
#